data_753d5daa59a7ed37b747064ff326b6f0
#
_entry.id   753d5daa59a7ed37b747064ff326b6f0
#
_cell.length_a   1.000
_cell.length_b   1.000
_cell.length_c   1.000
_cell.angle_alpha   90.00
_cell.angle_beta   90.00
_cell.angle_gamma   90.00
#
_symmetry.space_group_name_H-M   'P 1'
#
loop_
_entity.id
_entity.type
_entity.pdbx_description
1 polymer ?
#
loop_
_entity_poly.entity_id
_entity_poly.type
_entity_poly.pdbx_seq_one_letter_code
_entity_poly.pdbx_strand_id
1 'polypeptide(L)'
;MCFRGQGDCPFWSNDTSGQFDTPQKRGKLISNIIKKQCDIVKKYVKNPVFCTNLYGEIMELYKDGYIELDDCIIKVKADNGYGKMVTRRRDNHTARVSSMPVKDGGRQGIYYHVSFYDLQAANHITMLPNTVDFVNRELSDVLENGGDDFWVINCSNVRPHTYYLDAVRKKWFGEDISDESHSKEFADDYFNSTYDVSKCLAEYPKSTIKFGKNEDEHAGEQFYTENVRIIANKFVKNDKNSIAPLNWLVGKGGFYRQVR
;
A
#
# COMPACT_ATOMS: atom_id res chain seq x y z
N MET A 1 -3.47 -18.03 -1.80
CA MET A 1 -2.96 -18.40 -3.15
C MET A 1 -2.18 -17.22 -3.69
N CYS A 2 -1.00 -17.42 -4.23
CA CYS A 2 -0.18 -16.34 -4.76
C CYS A 2 0.83 -16.89 -5.77
N PHE A 3 1.22 -16.08 -6.75
CA PHE A 3 2.30 -16.40 -7.66
C PHE A 3 3.05 -15.12 -8.05
N ARG A 4 4.24 -14.95 -7.49
CA ARG A 4 5.20 -13.89 -7.81
C ARG A 4 6.58 -14.47 -8.01
N GLY A 5 7.47 -13.71 -8.59
CA GLY A 5 8.87 -14.08 -8.81
C GLY A 5 9.72 -14.01 -7.54
N GLN A 6 10.92 -14.49 -7.65
CA GLN A 6 11.93 -14.40 -6.59
C GLN A 6 12.30 -12.94 -6.32
N GLY A 7 12.56 -12.61 -5.06
CA GLY A 7 12.97 -11.25 -4.67
C GLY A 7 11.86 -10.20 -4.75
N ASP A 8 10.61 -10.61 -4.55
CA ASP A 8 9.44 -9.74 -4.58
C ASP A 8 9.27 -8.97 -5.90
N CYS A 9 9.66 -9.60 -7.00
CA CYS A 9 9.52 -9.09 -8.36
C CYS A 9 8.45 -9.84 -9.14
N PRO A 10 7.90 -9.27 -10.23
CA PRO A 10 7.11 -10.02 -11.18
C PRO A 10 7.86 -11.25 -11.69
N PHE A 11 7.21 -12.40 -11.81
CA PHE A 11 7.89 -13.63 -12.24
C PHE A 11 8.52 -13.52 -13.64
N TRP A 12 7.97 -12.65 -14.47
CA TRP A 12 8.47 -12.41 -15.83
C TRP A 12 9.67 -11.45 -15.89
N SER A 13 10.06 -10.81 -14.79
CA SER A 13 11.21 -9.89 -14.77
C SER A 13 12.52 -10.58 -15.09
N ASN A 14 12.60 -11.89 -14.82
CA ASN A 14 13.77 -12.71 -15.08
C ASN A 14 13.52 -13.75 -16.21
N ASP A 15 12.41 -13.63 -16.93
CA ASP A 15 12.10 -14.53 -18.05
C ASP A 15 12.93 -14.15 -19.29
N THR A 16 13.93 -14.95 -19.58
CA THR A 16 14.76 -14.81 -20.80
C THR A 16 14.22 -15.59 -21.99
N SER A 17 13.17 -16.41 -21.78
CA SER A 17 12.59 -17.25 -22.83
C SER A 17 11.67 -16.50 -23.79
N GLY A 18 11.18 -15.30 -23.38
CA GLY A 18 10.12 -14.57 -24.09
C GLY A 18 8.75 -15.26 -24.05
N GLN A 19 8.60 -16.31 -23.24
CA GLN A 19 7.35 -17.06 -23.14
C GLN A 19 6.22 -16.21 -22.51
N PHE A 20 6.56 -15.25 -21.64
CA PHE A 20 5.62 -14.40 -20.90
C PHE A 20 5.77 -12.91 -21.25
N ASP A 21 5.93 -12.64 -22.55
CA ASP A 21 6.16 -11.31 -23.09
C ASP A 21 4.90 -10.41 -23.12
N THR A 22 3.71 -11.00 -23.06
CA THR A 22 2.43 -10.27 -23.09
C THR A 22 1.65 -10.37 -21.78
N PRO A 23 0.85 -9.33 -21.42
CA PRO A 23 -0.03 -9.36 -20.26
C PRO A 23 -1.01 -10.55 -20.26
N GLN A 24 -1.54 -10.92 -21.42
CA GLN A 24 -2.45 -12.05 -21.60
C GLN A 24 -1.80 -13.39 -21.19
N LYS A 25 -0.58 -13.64 -21.64
CA LYS A 25 0.16 -14.86 -21.27
C LYS A 25 0.47 -14.92 -19.78
N ARG A 26 0.82 -13.76 -19.18
CA ARG A 26 1.09 -13.61 -17.76
C ARG A 26 -0.15 -13.89 -16.92
N GLY A 27 -1.26 -13.23 -17.25
CA GLY A 27 -2.53 -13.40 -16.55
C GLY A 27 -3.07 -14.83 -16.64
N LYS A 28 -3.01 -15.44 -17.83
CA LYS A 28 -3.41 -16.84 -18.04
C LYS A 28 -2.59 -17.82 -17.19
N LEU A 29 -1.28 -17.61 -17.08
CA LEU A 29 -0.44 -18.45 -16.22
C LEU A 29 -0.86 -18.32 -14.75
N ILE A 30 -1.02 -17.07 -14.25
CA ILE A 30 -1.42 -16.79 -12.88
C ILE A 30 -2.76 -17.47 -12.57
N SER A 31 -3.77 -17.29 -13.42
CA SER A 31 -5.10 -17.91 -13.26
C SER A 31 -5.01 -19.42 -13.16
N ASN A 32 -4.26 -20.07 -14.07
CA ASN A 32 -4.07 -21.51 -14.09
C ASN A 32 -3.37 -22.03 -12.82
N ILE A 33 -2.35 -21.31 -12.34
CA ILE A 33 -1.61 -21.71 -11.13
C ILE A 33 -2.50 -21.57 -9.90
N ILE A 34 -3.25 -20.48 -9.76
CA ILE A 34 -4.19 -20.29 -8.64
C ILE A 34 -5.25 -21.40 -8.64
N LYS A 35 -5.85 -21.69 -9.80
CA LYS A 35 -6.81 -22.79 -9.94
C LYS A 35 -6.20 -24.13 -9.51
N LYS A 36 -5.01 -24.45 -10.00
CA LYS A 36 -4.29 -25.68 -9.62
C LYS A 36 -4.01 -25.75 -8.13
N GLN A 37 -3.62 -24.65 -7.50
CA GLN A 37 -3.43 -24.59 -6.03
C GLN A 37 -4.74 -24.88 -5.30
N CYS A 38 -5.85 -24.27 -5.72
CA CYS A 38 -7.18 -24.55 -5.15
C CYS A 38 -7.57 -26.02 -5.29
N ASP A 39 -7.35 -26.61 -6.46
CA ASP A 39 -7.68 -28.02 -6.72
C ASP A 39 -6.85 -28.98 -5.85
N ILE A 40 -5.58 -28.65 -5.60
CA ILE A 40 -4.72 -29.43 -4.70
C ILE A 40 -5.26 -29.36 -3.27
N VAL A 41 -5.54 -28.15 -2.75
CA VAL A 41 -6.02 -27.98 -1.36
C VAL A 41 -7.36 -28.67 -1.13
N LYS A 42 -8.29 -28.60 -2.09
CA LYS A 42 -9.60 -29.28 -2.03
C LYS A 42 -9.50 -30.81 -1.87
N LYS A 43 -8.38 -31.43 -2.21
CA LYS A 43 -8.17 -32.87 -2.00
C LYS A 43 -7.95 -33.22 -0.52
N TYR A 44 -7.47 -32.27 0.28
CA TYR A 44 -7.07 -32.49 1.67
C TYR A 44 -7.94 -31.74 2.69
N VAL A 45 -8.62 -30.66 2.27
CA VAL A 45 -9.44 -29.82 3.14
C VAL A 45 -10.88 -29.81 2.62
N LYS A 46 -11.83 -30.20 3.46
CA LYS A 46 -13.24 -30.36 3.09
C LYS A 46 -13.91 -29.03 2.71
N ASN A 47 -13.67 -27.96 3.47
CA ASN A 47 -14.27 -26.64 3.26
C ASN A 47 -13.18 -25.56 3.33
N PRO A 48 -12.31 -25.48 2.32
CA PRO A 48 -11.24 -24.50 2.33
C PRO A 48 -11.75 -23.09 2.03
N VAL A 49 -11.20 -22.09 2.72
CA VAL A 49 -11.34 -20.68 2.38
C VAL A 49 -10.10 -20.27 1.59
N PHE A 50 -10.31 -19.70 0.42
CA PHE A 50 -9.24 -19.25 -0.44
C PHE A 50 -9.17 -17.72 -0.49
N CYS A 51 -7.96 -17.19 -0.47
CA CYS A 51 -7.69 -15.79 -0.77
C CYS A 51 -6.49 -15.66 -1.70
N THR A 52 -6.44 -14.59 -2.46
CA THR A 52 -5.29 -14.23 -3.29
C THR A 52 -4.99 -12.74 -3.17
N ASN A 53 -3.70 -12.41 -3.10
CA ASN A 53 -3.27 -11.03 -3.04
C ASN A 53 -3.17 -10.44 -4.45
N LEU A 54 -3.91 -9.37 -4.68
CA LEU A 54 -3.82 -8.54 -5.88
C LEU A 54 -2.91 -7.34 -5.56
N TYR A 55 -1.62 -7.55 -5.71
CA TYR A 55 -0.60 -6.62 -5.29
C TYR A 55 0.22 -6.11 -6.49
N GLY A 56 0.42 -4.81 -6.57
CA GLY A 56 1.23 -4.18 -7.60
C GLY A 56 0.79 -4.54 -9.02
N GLU A 57 1.67 -5.13 -9.79
CA GLU A 57 1.45 -5.55 -11.18
C GLU A 57 0.36 -6.62 -11.34
N ILE A 58 0.11 -7.41 -10.32
CA ILE A 58 -0.97 -8.42 -10.32
C ILE A 58 -2.33 -7.74 -10.32
N MET A 59 -2.49 -6.63 -9.55
CA MET A 59 -3.70 -5.84 -9.55
C MET A 59 -3.98 -5.21 -10.92
N GLU A 60 -2.95 -4.71 -11.59
CA GLU A 60 -3.06 -4.17 -12.95
C GLU A 60 -3.56 -5.23 -13.92
N LEU A 61 -2.92 -6.43 -13.94
CA LEU A 61 -3.34 -7.53 -14.79
C LEU A 61 -4.78 -7.99 -14.51
N TYR A 62 -5.18 -8.01 -13.24
CA TYR A 62 -6.55 -8.34 -12.86
C TYR A 62 -7.56 -7.31 -13.36
N LYS A 63 -7.27 -6.02 -13.17
CA LYS A 63 -8.15 -4.93 -13.58
C LYS A 63 -8.32 -4.84 -15.09
N ASP A 64 -7.27 -5.19 -15.84
CA ASP A 64 -7.29 -5.24 -17.29
C ASP A 64 -7.95 -6.53 -17.84
N GLY A 65 -8.46 -7.40 -16.96
CA GLY A 65 -9.19 -8.62 -17.34
C GLY A 65 -8.31 -9.78 -17.79
N TYR A 66 -7.01 -9.74 -17.53
CA TYR A 66 -6.11 -10.83 -17.90
C TYR A 66 -6.03 -11.95 -16.85
N ILE A 67 -6.50 -11.71 -15.64
CA ILE A 67 -6.57 -12.70 -14.56
C ILE A 67 -8.03 -13.01 -14.27
N GLU A 68 -8.37 -14.30 -14.39
CA GLU A 68 -9.68 -14.85 -14.03
C GLU A 68 -9.58 -15.55 -12.68
N LEU A 69 -10.49 -15.23 -11.76
CA LEU A 69 -10.57 -15.83 -10.43
C LEU A 69 -11.99 -16.31 -10.16
N ASP A 70 -12.11 -17.48 -9.55
CA ASP A 70 -13.39 -18.01 -9.09
C ASP A 70 -13.99 -17.08 -8.01
N ASP A 71 -15.31 -16.92 -7.97
CA ASP A 71 -16.02 -16.06 -7.01
C ASP A 71 -15.82 -16.47 -5.55
N CYS A 72 -15.51 -17.74 -5.30
CA CYS A 72 -15.21 -18.23 -3.96
C CYS A 72 -13.84 -17.76 -3.42
N ILE A 73 -13.00 -17.18 -4.26
CA ILE A 73 -11.69 -16.67 -3.85
C ILE A 73 -11.82 -15.24 -3.36
N ILE A 74 -11.45 -14.99 -2.12
CA ILE A 74 -11.37 -13.62 -1.56
C ILE A 74 -10.23 -12.88 -2.27
N LYS A 75 -10.56 -11.81 -2.93
CA LYS A 75 -9.63 -10.94 -3.65
C LYS A 75 -9.09 -9.90 -2.69
N VAL A 76 -7.87 -10.12 -2.19
CA VAL A 76 -7.21 -9.22 -1.23
C VAL A 76 -6.46 -8.15 -2.01
N LYS A 77 -7.01 -6.95 -2.01
CA LYS A 77 -6.51 -5.81 -2.77
C LYS A 77 -5.60 -4.95 -1.90
N ALA A 78 -4.37 -4.73 -2.37
CA ALA A 78 -3.36 -4.01 -1.61
C ALA A 78 -3.43 -2.50 -1.84
N ASP A 79 -3.19 -1.74 -0.79
CA ASP A 79 -2.93 -0.31 -0.86
C ASP A 79 -1.53 -0.01 -1.45
N ASN A 80 -1.16 1.27 -1.50
CA ASN A 80 0.15 1.72 -1.98
C ASN A 80 1.27 1.61 -0.92
N GLY A 81 1.01 1.01 0.24
CA GLY A 81 1.92 0.96 1.38
C GLY A 81 1.80 2.14 2.35
N TYR A 82 0.93 3.11 2.07
CA TYR A 82 0.71 4.31 2.88
C TYR A 82 -0.77 4.61 3.11
N GLY A 83 -1.61 3.59 3.02
CA GLY A 83 -3.02 3.68 3.33
C GLY A 83 -3.93 4.16 2.19
N LYS A 84 -3.42 4.44 0.99
CA LYS A 84 -4.25 4.77 -0.18
C LYS A 84 -4.54 3.53 -1.01
N MET A 85 -5.80 3.28 -1.30
CA MET A 85 -6.23 2.12 -2.09
C MET A 85 -5.96 2.31 -3.59
N VAL A 86 -4.67 2.43 -3.93
CA VAL A 86 -4.13 2.46 -5.30
C VAL A 86 -2.84 1.67 -5.34
N THR A 87 -2.58 0.97 -6.44
CA THR A 87 -1.28 0.34 -6.63
C THR A 87 -0.23 1.39 -7.01
N ARG A 88 0.98 1.21 -6.50
CA ARG A 88 2.10 2.13 -6.75
C ARG A 88 3.42 1.38 -6.76
N ARG A 89 3.56 0.48 -7.72
CA ARG A 89 4.79 -0.31 -7.86
C ARG A 89 5.56 0.11 -9.11
N ARG A 90 6.88 -0.04 -9.02
CA ARG A 90 7.81 0.25 -10.10
C ARG A 90 7.50 -0.51 -11.39
N ASP A 91 7.03 -1.74 -11.25
CA ASP A 91 6.79 -2.65 -12.36
C ASP A 91 5.37 -2.55 -12.94
N ASN A 92 4.56 -1.61 -12.45
CA ASN A 92 3.27 -1.29 -13.03
C ASN A 92 3.44 -0.49 -14.32
N HIS A 93 2.69 -0.84 -15.35
CA HIS A 93 2.60 -0.05 -16.57
C HIS A 93 1.91 1.29 -16.30
N THR A 94 0.84 1.24 -15.52
CA THR A 94 0.13 2.43 -15.01
C THR A 94 0.51 2.66 -13.56
N ALA A 95 1.09 3.82 -13.25
CA ALA A 95 1.67 4.11 -11.95
C ALA A 95 0.66 4.11 -10.77
N ARG A 96 -0.62 4.36 -11.03
CA ARG A 96 -1.68 4.47 -10.01
C ARG A 96 -2.95 3.76 -10.46
N VAL A 97 -2.96 2.45 -10.38
CA VAL A 97 -4.16 1.64 -10.62
C VAL A 97 -4.98 1.57 -9.34
N SER A 98 -6.26 1.96 -9.39
CA SER A 98 -7.16 1.84 -8.24
C SER A 98 -7.24 0.37 -7.79
N SER A 99 -7.02 0.14 -6.51
CA SER A 99 -7.20 -1.15 -5.83
C SER A 99 -8.41 -1.15 -4.89
N MET A 100 -9.27 -0.13 -4.98
CA MET A 100 -10.52 -0.10 -4.24
C MET A 100 -11.40 -1.32 -4.60
N PRO A 101 -12.04 -1.98 -3.64
CA PRO A 101 -13.07 -2.98 -3.89
C PRO A 101 -14.17 -2.45 -4.82
N VAL A 102 -14.88 -3.34 -5.48
CA VAL A 102 -16.05 -3.04 -6.32
C VAL A 102 -17.18 -3.99 -5.98
N LYS A 103 -18.41 -3.48 -5.87
CA LYS A 103 -19.58 -4.25 -5.39
C LYS A 103 -19.87 -5.54 -6.16
N ASP A 104 -19.50 -5.58 -7.44
CA ASP A 104 -19.82 -6.70 -8.34
C ASP A 104 -18.69 -7.76 -8.37
N GLY A 105 -17.66 -7.60 -7.56
CA GLY A 105 -16.42 -8.40 -7.63
C GLY A 105 -16.43 -9.71 -6.84
N GLY A 106 -17.56 -10.18 -6.29
CA GLY A 106 -17.60 -11.33 -5.37
C GLY A 106 -16.91 -11.01 -4.04
N ARG A 107 -16.36 -12.02 -3.35
CA ARG A 107 -15.72 -11.86 -2.05
C ARG A 107 -14.44 -11.02 -2.14
N GLN A 108 -14.32 -10.02 -1.26
CA GLN A 108 -13.23 -9.06 -1.31
C GLN A 108 -12.68 -8.72 0.08
N GLY A 109 -11.39 -8.47 0.12
CA GLY A 109 -10.69 -7.99 1.29
C GLY A 109 -9.57 -7.03 0.89
N ILE A 110 -8.83 -6.57 1.88
CA ILE A 110 -7.72 -5.65 1.69
C ILE A 110 -6.45 -6.11 2.39
N TYR A 111 -5.33 -5.68 1.84
CA TYR A 111 -4.03 -5.68 2.47
C TYR A 111 -3.63 -4.22 2.70
N TYR A 112 -3.77 -3.76 3.95
CA TYR A 112 -3.66 -2.35 4.32
C TYR A 112 -2.44 -2.13 5.21
N HIS A 113 -1.73 -1.04 4.99
CA HIS A 113 -0.53 -0.70 5.73
C HIS A 113 -0.78 0.42 6.74
N VAL A 114 -0.51 0.15 8.00
CA VAL A 114 -0.38 1.15 9.06
C VAL A 114 1.09 1.48 9.33
N SER A 115 1.98 0.63 8.82
CA SER A 115 3.42 0.86 8.72
C SER A 115 3.95 0.07 7.53
N PHE A 116 4.62 0.73 6.62
CA PHE A 116 5.20 0.10 5.44
C PHE A 116 6.67 -0.25 5.68
N TYR A 117 6.98 -1.54 5.53
CA TYR A 117 8.34 -2.04 5.55
C TYR A 117 8.90 -2.12 4.13
N ASP A 118 9.34 -0.98 3.59
CA ASP A 118 10.13 -0.98 2.39
C ASP A 118 11.61 -1.03 2.76
N LEU A 119 12.28 -2.11 2.41
CA LEU A 119 13.71 -2.33 2.68
C LEU A 119 14.63 -1.23 2.12
N GLN A 120 14.12 -0.45 1.18
CA GLN A 120 14.91 0.58 0.51
C GLN A 120 14.82 1.95 1.19
N ALA A 121 13.87 2.15 2.10
CA ALA A 121 13.50 3.52 2.42
C ALA A 121 13.03 3.78 3.84
N ALA A 122 12.44 2.81 4.52
CA ALA A 122 11.76 3.11 5.76
C ALA A 122 12.59 2.76 6.99
N ASN A 123 12.72 3.70 7.91
CA ASN A 123 13.31 3.47 9.22
C ASN A 123 12.37 2.72 10.18
N HIS A 124 11.12 2.49 9.81
CA HIS A 124 10.09 1.75 10.57
C HIS A 124 9.81 2.25 11.99
N ILE A 125 10.34 3.39 12.35
CA ILE A 125 10.13 4.04 13.63
C ILE A 125 9.22 5.26 13.53
N THR A 126 8.85 5.63 12.31
CA THR A 126 7.90 6.72 12.06
C THR A 126 6.49 6.17 11.87
N MET A 127 5.51 6.85 12.43
CA MET A 127 4.10 6.51 12.21
C MET A 127 3.70 6.78 10.74
N LEU A 128 2.53 6.26 10.36
CA LEU A 128 1.92 6.54 9.07
C LEU A 128 1.82 8.06 8.85
N PRO A 129 2.27 8.60 7.71
CA PRO A 129 2.28 10.04 7.48
C PRO A 129 0.93 10.62 7.03
N ASN A 130 -0.13 9.84 7.02
CA ASN A 130 -1.48 10.27 6.71
C ASN A 130 -2.33 10.48 7.96
N THR A 131 -3.31 11.36 7.90
CA THR A 131 -4.23 11.65 9.00
C THR A 131 -5.19 10.48 9.29
N VAL A 132 -5.77 10.44 10.48
CA VAL A 132 -6.83 9.47 10.80
C VAL A 132 -8.09 9.74 9.95
N ASP A 133 -8.39 10.99 9.64
CA ASP A 133 -9.47 11.34 8.71
C ASP A 133 -9.25 10.73 7.32
N PHE A 134 -8.02 10.72 6.84
CA PHE A 134 -7.67 10.05 5.59
C PHE A 134 -7.91 8.53 5.70
N VAL A 135 -7.43 7.89 6.76
CA VAL A 135 -7.62 6.46 7.00
C VAL A 135 -9.10 6.10 7.12
N ASN A 136 -9.87 6.92 7.86
CA ASN A 136 -11.32 6.76 7.99
C ASN A 136 -12.01 6.77 6.63
N ARG A 137 -11.72 7.75 5.81
CA ARG A 137 -12.32 7.88 4.46
C ARG A 137 -11.97 6.68 3.57
N GLU A 138 -10.69 6.31 3.49
CA GLU A 138 -10.26 5.18 2.65
C GLU A 138 -10.90 3.86 3.08
N LEU A 139 -10.98 3.61 4.38
CA LEU A 139 -11.58 2.37 4.88
C LEU A 139 -13.11 2.39 4.86
N SER A 140 -13.75 3.56 4.97
CA SER A 140 -15.18 3.70 4.70
C SER A 140 -15.51 3.33 3.26
N ASP A 141 -14.77 3.88 2.30
CA ASP A 141 -14.93 3.56 0.88
C ASP A 141 -14.71 2.05 0.62
N VAL A 142 -13.76 1.43 1.32
CA VAL A 142 -13.53 -0.03 1.25
C VAL A 142 -14.77 -0.81 1.70
N LEU A 143 -15.34 -0.47 2.85
CA LEU A 143 -16.54 -1.12 3.40
C LEU A 143 -17.77 -0.88 2.51
N GLU A 144 -17.99 0.34 2.06
CA GLU A 144 -19.10 0.71 1.17
C GLU A 144 -19.05 -0.04 -0.16
N ASN A 145 -17.87 -0.44 -0.60
CA ASN A 145 -17.67 -1.21 -1.82
C ASN A 145 -17.52 -2.73 -1.59
N GLY A 146 -17.87 -3.22 -0.38
CA GLY A 146 -17.92 -4.66 -0.10
C GLY A 146 -16.55 -5.30 0.16
N GLY A 147 -15.58 -4.53 0.62
CA GLY A 147 -14.26 -5.04 1.02
C GLY A 147 -14.21 -5.48 2.49
N ASP A 148 -15.20 -6.22 2.94
CA ASP A 148 -15.43 -6.58 4.36
C ASP A 148 -15.25 -8.07 4.68
N ASP A 149 -14.88 -8.90 3.71
CA ASP A 149 -14.68 -10.33 3.94
C ASP A 149 -13.38 -10.65 4.71
N PHE A 150 -12.32 -9.89 4.47
CA PHE A 150 -11.00 -10.21 5.03
C PHE A 150 -10.04 -9.03 4.97
N TRP A 151 -9.52 -8.60 6.12
CA TRP A 151 -8.48 -7.56 6.20
C TRP A 151 -7.17 -8.14 6.72
N VAL A 152 -6.09 -7.87 5.99
CA VAL A 152 -4.71 -8.11 6.42
C VAL A 152 -4.08 -6.76 6.68
N ILE A 153 -3.63 -6.54 7.91
CA ILE A 153 -3.02 -5.27 8.31
C ILE A 153 -1.52 -5.46 8.47
N ASN A 154 -0.76 -4.77 7.65
CA ASN A 154 0.69 -4.76 7.79
C ASN A 154 1.10 -3.72 8.85
N CYS A 155 1.82 -4.22 9.85
CA CYS A 155 2.44 -3.41 10.87
C CYS A 155 3.85 -3.96 11.12
N SER A 156 4.88 -3.30 10.64
CA SER A 156 6.27 -3.78 10.74
C SER A 156 6.71 -3.94 12.20
N ASN A 157 6.45 -2.94 13.03
CA ASN A 157 6.64 -2.97 14.48
C ASN A 157 5.37 -2.49 15.15
N VAL A 158 4.90 -3.19 16.18
CA VAL A 158 3.66 -2.79 16.87
C VAL A 158 3.77 -1.37 17.44
N ARG A 159 4.90 -1.05 18.04
CA ARG A 159 5.19 0.32 18.52
C ARG A 159 6.10 1.03 17.51
N PRO A 160 5.79 2.25 17.16
CA PRO A 160 4.75 3.18 17.64
C PRO A 160 3.41 3.10 16.91
N HIS A 161 3.15 2.07 16.11
CA HIS A 161 2.01 2.03 15.18
C HIS A 161 0.66 1.64 15.83
N THR A 162 0.63 1.41 17.15
CA THR A 162 -0.60 1.10 17.89
C THR A 162 -1.71 2.13 17.68
N TYR A 163 -1.38 3.39 17.49
CA TYR A 163 -2.32 4.47 17.20
C TYR A 163 -3.14 4.19 15.94
N TYR A 164 -2.49 3.85 14.84
CA TYR A 164 -3.18 3.52 13.58
C TYR A 164 -3.78 2.12 13.58
N LEU A 165 -3.20 1.17 14.31
CA LEU A 165 -3.82 -0.16 14.48
C LEU A 165 -5.17 -0.05 15.18
N ASP A 166 -5.27 0.80 16.20
CA ASP A 166 -6.54 1.03 16.89
C ASP A 166 -7.56 1.76 16.02
N ALA A 167 -7.12 2.73 15.21
CA ALA A 167 -7.96 3.38 14.22
C ALA A 167 -8.57 2.37 13.22
N VAL A 168 -7.74 1.47 12.67
CA VAL A 168 -8.22 0.42 11.75
C VAL A 168 -9.15 -0.57 12.46
N ARG A 169 -8.85 -0.95 13.71
CA ARG A 169 -9.73 -1.80 14.54
C ARG A 169 -11.11 -1.19 14.70
N LYS A 170 -11.19 0.09 15.09
CA LYS A 170 -12.45 0.82 15.22
C LYS A 170 -13.24 0.81 13.92
N LYS A 171 -12.57 1.07 12.79
CA LYS A 171 -13.22 1.02 11.46
C LYS A 171 -13.76 -0.35 11.12
N TRP A 172 -13.01 -1.41 11.41
CA TRP A 172 -13.48 -2.78 11.20
C TRP A 172 -14.78 -3.07 11.95
N PHE A 173 -14.95 -2.52 13.14
CA PHE A 173 -16.17 -2.66 13.94
C PHE A 173 -17.26 -1.64 13.60
N GLY A 174 -17.09 -0.85 12.55
CA GLY A 174 -18.10 0.09 12.06
C GLY A 174 -18.13 1.43 12.80
N GLU A 175 -17.11 1.73 13.60
CA GLU A 175 -17.01 3.03 14.27
C GLU A 175 -16.58 4.10 13.27
N ASP A 176 -17.12 5.31 13.42
CA ASP A 176 -16.63 6.49 12.70
C ASP A 176 -15.58 7.20 13.56
N ILE A 177 -14.47 7.55 12.94
CA ILE A 177 -13.31 8.12 13.63
C ILE A 177 -12.83 9.39 12.94
N SER A 178 -12.25 10.30 13.71
CA SER A 178 -11.62 11.52 13.19
C SER A 178 -10.26 11.75 13.87
N ASP A 179 -9.45 12.63 13.29
CA ASP A 179 -8.18 13.04 13.91
C ASP A 179 -8.40 13.51 15.35
N GLU A 180 -9.45 14.29 15.61
CA GLU A 180 -9.74 14.86 16.93
C GLU A 180 -10.23 13.80 17.92
N SER A 181 -11.28 13.05 17.54
CA SER A 181 -11.88 12.05 18.44
C SER A 181 -10.89 10.94 18.80
N HIS A 182 -10.24 10.37 17.76
CA HIS A 182 -9.33 9.25 17.94
C HIS A 182 -8.06 9.63 18.71
N SER A 183 -7.46 10.79 18.42
CA SER A 183 -6.26 11.23 19.14
C SER A 183 -6.52 11.48 20.63
N LYS A 184 -7.69 12.02 20.95
CA LYS A 184 -8.11 12.26 22.33
C LYS A 184 -8.35 10.94 23.08
N GLU A 185 -9.19 10.06 22.53
CA GLU A 185 -9.47 8.77 23.15
C GLU A 185 -8.21 7.94 23.34
N PHE A 186 -7.34 7.87 22.33
CA PHE A 186 -6.09 7.14 22.43
C PHE A 186 -5.14 7.74 23.47
N ALA A 187 -5.09 9.06 23.60
CA ALA A 187 -4.29 9.72 24.62
C ALA A 187 -4.83 9.45 26.03
N ASP A 188 -6.15 9.48 26.20
CA ASP A 188 -6.81 9.19 27.48
C ASP A 188 -6.60 7.72 27.90
N ASP A 189 -6.64 6.78 26.98
CA ASP A 189 -6.51 5.34 27.23
C ASP A 189 -5.07 4.90 27.54
N TYR A 190 -4.08 5.51 26.85
CA TYR A 190 -2.71 5.00 26.88
C TYR A 190 -1.69 5.91 27.55
N PHE A 191 -2.04 7.18 27.81
CA PHE A 191 -1.10 8.15 28.36
C PHE A 191 -1.68 8.84 29.60
N ASN A 192 -1.01 8.71 30.71
CA ASN A 192 -1.30 9.48 31.92
C ASN A 192 -0.27 10.62 32.02
N SER A 193 -0.42 11.65 31.20
CA SER A 193 0.58 12.73 31.06
C SER A 193 -0.04 14.10 31.25
N THR A 194 0.76 15.04 31.75
CA THR A 194 0.45 16.48 31.80
C THR A 194 0.63 17.17 30.44
N TYR A 195 1.24 16.49 29.47
CA TYR A 195 1.43 17.00 28.12
C TYR A 195 0.21 16.69 27.25
N ASP A 196 -0.07 17.56 26.32
CA ASP A 196 -1.14 17.33 25.34
C ASP A 196 -0.68 16.35 24.26
N VAL A 197 -0.74 15.05 24.61
CA VAL A 197 -0.37 13.96 23.73
C VAL A 197 -1.34 13.86 22.54
N SER A 198 -2.63 14.16 22.77
CA SER A 198 -3.64 14.10 21.71
C SER A 198 -3.30 15.07 20.59
N LYS A 199 -2.89 16.29 20.93
CA LYS A 199 -2.43 17.30 19.98
C LYS A 199 -1.19 16.83 19.20
N CYS A 200 -0.22 16.24 19.88
CA CYS A 200 0.98 15.70 19.22
C CYS A 200 0.61 14.62 18.18
N LEU A 201 -0.29 13.72 18.51
CA LEU A 201 -0.76 12.67 17.61
C LEU A 201 -1.50 13.23 16.39
N ALA A 202 -2.39 14.19 16.59
CA ALA A 202 -3.15 14.83 15.50
C ALA A 202 -2.29 15.71 14.57
N GLU A 203 -1.24 16.33 15.12
CA GLU A 203 -0.36 17.22 14.35
C GLU A 203 0.77 16.47 13.63
N TYR A 204 1.13 15.28 14.08
CA TYR A 204 2.22 14.50 13.49
C TYR A 204 2.10 14.32 11.98
N PRO A 205 0.99 13.79 11.42
CA PRO A 205 0.87 13.60 9.98
C PRO A 205 0.86 14.92 9.20
N LYS A 206 0.39 16.02 9.81
CA LYS A 206 0.38 17.36 9.19
C LYS A 206 1.79 17.95 9.09
N SER A 207 2.70 17.49 9.94
CA SER A 207 4.10 17.93 9.98
C SER A 207 4.98 17.17 8.98
N THR A 208 4.48 16.12 8.34
CA THR A 208 5.25 15.33 7.39
C THR A 208 5.41 16.05 6.04
N ILE A 209 6.51 15.78 5.35
CA ILE A 209 6.79 16.41 4.07
C ILE A 209 5.89 15.81 2.99
N LYS A 210 5.22 16.67 2.23
CA LYS A 210 4.46 16.28 1.05
C LYS A 210 5.35 16.34 -0.19
N PHE A 211 5.63 15.20 -0.82
CA PHE A 211 6.52 15.09 -1.97
C PHE A 211 5.81 15.20 -3.32
N GLY A 212 4.52 14.98 -3.37
CA GLY A 212 3.74 15.03 -4.59
C GLY A 212 2.40 15.74 -4.41
N LYS A 213 1.59 15.68 -5.44
CA LYS A 213 0.29 16.35 -5.52
C LYS A 213 -0.88 15.57 -4.91
N ASN A 214 -0.69 14.28 -4.66
CA ASN A 214 -1.72 13.42 -4.10
C ASN A 214 -1.63 13.39 -2.57
N GLU A 215 -2.72 13.13 -1.89
CA GLU A 215 -2.77 13.09 -0.43
C GLU A 215 -1.83 12.06 0.20
N ASP A 216 -1.63 10.93 -0.48
CA ASP A 216 -0.77 9.84 -0.05
C ASP A 216 0.71 10.02 -0.40
N GLU A 217 1.07 11.13 -1.02
CA GLU A 217 2.46 11.41 -1.39
C GLU A 217 3.25 12.09 -0.27
N HIS A 218 2.97 11.73 0.98
CA HIS A 218 3.86 11.90 2.13
C HIS A 218 4.94 10.79 2.22
N ALA A 219 4.85 9.80 1.35
CA ALA A 219 5.76 8.66 1.24
C ALA A 219 7.10 9.06 0.60
N GLY A 220 7.83 9.93 1.25
CA GLY A 220 8.96 10.63 0.66
C GLY A 220 10.14 9.79 0.27
N GLU A 221 10.27 8.62 0.85
CA GLU A 221 11.52 7.88 0.75
C GLU A 221 11.67 7.18 -0.60
N GLN A 222 10.69 6.44 -1.06
CA GLN A 222 10.72 5.90 -2.43
C GLN A 222 10.71 7.02 -3.47
N PHE A 223 9.90 8.04 -3.24
CA PHE A 223 9.82 9.18 -4.11
C PHE A 223 11.18 9.89 -4.21
N TYR A 224 11.86 10.07 -3.08
CA TYR A 224 13.17 10.71 -3.04
C TYR A 224 14.21 9.91 -3.81
N THR A 225 14.36 8.62 -3.51
CA THR A 225 15.34 7.73 -4.14
C THR A 225 15.11 7.61 -5.64
N GLU A 226 13.85 7.45 -6.07
CA GLU A 226 13.50 7.32 -7.49
C GLU A 226 13.76 8.61 -8.26
N ASN A 227 13.39 9.75 -7.69
CA ASN A 227 13.65 11.03 -8.34
C ASN A 227 15.14 11.36 -8.40
N VAL A 228 15.92 11.06 -7.36
CA VAL A 228 17.39 11.20 -7.41
C VAL A 228 17.96 10.38 -8.54
N ARG A 229 17.55 9.13 -8.69
CA ARG A 229 18.01 8.24 -9.75
C ARG A 229 17.65 8.75 -11.14
N ILE A 230 16.40 9.21 -11.34
CA ILE A 230 15.94 9.80 -12.60
C ILE A 230 16.77 11.03 -12.96
N ILE A 231 16.97 11.92 -12.00
CA ILE A 231 17.71 13.16 -12.19
C ILE A 231 19.19 12.88 -12.47
N ALA A 232 19.81 11.96 -11.73
CA ALA A 232 21.19 11.54 -11.95
C ALA A 232 21.37 10.95 -13.37
N ASN A 233 20.44 10.11 -13.82
CA ASN A 233 20.47 9.56 -15.17
C ASN A 233 20.33 10.63 -16.26
N LYS A 234 19.50 11.65 -16.04
CA LYS A 234 19.38 12.80 -16.94
C LYS A 234 20.66 13.62 -16.97
N PHE A 235 21.26 13.86 -15.80
CA PHE A 235 22.51 14.59 -15.68
C PHE A 235 23.65 13.90 -16.41
N VAL A 236 23.81 12.58 -16.25
CA VAL A 236 24.81 11.79 -16.97
C VAL A 236 24.63 11.88 -18.48
N LYS A 237 23.38 12.03 -18.96
CA LYS A 237 23.04 12.20 -20.38
C LYS A 237 23.15 13.67 -20.87
N ASN A 238 23.68 14.58 -20.04
CA ASN A 238 23.75 16.02 -20.33
C ASN A 238 22.39 16.69 -20.63
N ASP A 239 21.32 16.20 -20.03
CA ASP A 239 20.00 16.83 -20.15
C ASP A 239 19.95 18.11 -19.31
N LYS A 240 19.87 19.26 -19.99
CA LYS A 240 19.82 20.59 -19.37
C LYS A 240 18.65 20.80 -18.41
N ASN A 241 17.59 19.98 -18.53
CA ASN A 241 16.42 20.04 -17.66
C ASN A 241 16.60 19.30 -16.32
N SER A 242 17.78 18.73 -16.04
CA SER A 242 18.07 18.03 -14.80
C SER A 242 18.35 18.93 -13.59
N ILE A 243 18.78 20.18 -13.81
CA ILE A 243 19.28 21.08 -12.75
C ILE A 243 18.17 21.57 -11.83
N ALA A 244 17.03 22.01 -12.37
CA ALA A 244 15.92 22.51 -11.55
C ALA A 244 15.32 21.45 -10.62
N PRO A 245 15.03 20.21 -11.10
CA PRO A 245 14.61 19.11 -10.23
C PRO A 245 15.66 18.73 -9.19
N LEU A 246 16.96 18.79 -9.51
CA LEU A 246 18.02 18.52 -8.54
C LEU A 246 18.03 19.57 -7.42
N ASN A 247 17.93 20.86 -7.75
CA ASN A 247 17.86 21.94 -6.77
C ASN A 247 16.62 21.80 -5.86
N TRP A 248 15.50 21.40 -6.41
CA TRP A 248 14.29 21.14 -5.62
C TRP A 248 14.50 20.00 -4.63
N LEU A 249 15.10 18.88 -5.03
CA LEU A 249 15.41 17.75 -4.15
C LEU A 249 16.41 18.12 -3.05
N VAL A 250 17.44 18.91 -3.37
CA VAL A 250 18.41 19.40 -2.38
C VAL A 250 17.72 20.27 -1.35
N GLY A 251 16.80 21.13 -1.77
CA GLY A 251 15.99 21.96 -0.86
C GLY A 251 15.15 21.10 0.11
N LYS A 252 14.52 20.03 -0.39
CA LYS A 252 13.76 19.08 0.45
C LYS A 252 14.67 18.33 1.43
N GLY A 253 15.84 17.86 0.99
CA GLY A 253 16.83 17.19 1.85
C GLY A 253 17.39 18.10 2.96
N GLY A 254 17.51 19.39 2.70
CA GLY A 254 17.89 20.39 3.71
C GLY A 254 16.87 20.53 4.83
N PHE A 255 15.58 20.44 4.52
CA PHE A 255 14.51 20.47 5.51
C PHE A 255 14.56 19.26 6.48
N TYR A 256 14.85 18.07 6.00
CA TYR A 256 15.01 16.88 6.85
C TYR A 256 16.14 17.02 7.87
N ARG A 257 17.20 17.77 7.57
CA ARG A 257 18.30 18.04 8.51
C ARG A 257 17.93 19.03 9.60
N GLN A 258 16.91 19.87 9.39
CA GLN A 258 16.47 20.86 10.38
C GLN A 258 15.43 20.31 11.36
N VAL A 259 14.78 19.20 11.02
CA VAL A 259 13.71 18.57 11.84
C VAL A 259 14.25 17.41 12.69
N ARG A 260 15.53 17.04 12.53
CA ARG A 260 16.27 16.15 13.42
C ARG A 260 16.93 16.96 14.53
#